data_c9ab09f81b9ec7e6da22ba95bc46beba
#
_entry.id   c9ab09f81b9ec7e6da22ba95bc46beba
#
_cell.length_a   1.000
_cell.length_b   1.000
_cell.length_c   1.000
_cell.angle_alpha   90.00
_cell.angle_beta   90.00
_cell.angle_gamma   90.00
#
_symmetry.space_group_name_H-M   'P 1'
#
loop_
_entity.id
_entity.type
_entity.pdbx_description
1 polymer ?
#
loop_
_entity_poly.entity_id
_entity_poly.type
_entity_poly.pdbx_seq_one_letter_code
_entity_poly.pdbx_strand_id
1 'polypeptide(L)'
;MAEERYVYRRAGSAPPARKPATNPPPRRPAPPKRRRKRRPVRVLVLCLVCVLLAAAAGIVLVRCGIEEAAPAKADFGTAAPAWQKNELGYYFNSAGSAIPAAVLKGMDVSRYQGEVDWEKAKAAGIDYAILRCGFGGEWDGQEENWDQDDPQFRRNADECTRLGIPFGVYLYSYATTVEEARSEADHVARLLGLVAPAFPELGDYTAAPYQLSYPVYYDLEDKYITKVLPDEMAEIVQAFFDRLTEHGYAGKQGLYASLNWVRSRFSDSAFDPWRENLWIARFSDELGYTGTYDMWQCSCKAVGADYGVESETVDLNLVMRPFVPTGIKDCISKFTDAKLVNDTRQWELHLANKDDRATLTTNRDDTETQNVFWTTSNKNVATVDKNGTVRARADAGECTLTATLADGTESFS
;
A
#
# COMPACT_ATOMS: atom_id res chain seq x y z
N MET A 1 -5.85 -27.97 -32.69
CA MET A 1 -7.09 -28.61 -33.13
C MET A 1 -8.24 -27.84 -32.50
N ALA A 2 -9.04 -27.25 -33.40
CA ALA A 2 -10.36 -26.58 -33.25
C ALA A 2 -10.65 -25.74 -31.99
N GLU A 3 -10.57 -24.42 -32.20
CA GLU A 3 -11.27 -23.40 -31.45
C GLU A 3 -12.77 -23.46 -31.72
N GLU A 4 -13.61 -23.60 -30.71
CA GLU A 4 -15.03 -23.29 -30.82
C GLU A 4 -15.32 -21.91 -30.23
N ARG A 5 -15.64 -20.96 -31.12
CA ARG A 5 -16.17 -19.64 -30.79
C ARG A 5 -17.68 -19.74 -30.60
N TYR A 6 -18.17 -19.44 -29.42
CA TYR A 6 -19.59 -19.20 -29.19
C TYR A 6 -19.95 -17.73 -29.45
N VAL A 7 -20.78 -17.53 -30.51
CA VAL A 7 -21.38 -16.23 -30.84
C VAL A 7 -22.75 -16.14 -30.20
N TYR A 8 -22.94 -15.22 -29.26
CA TYR A 8 -24.24 -14.91 -28.68
C TYR A 8 -24.98 -13.91 -29.59
N ARG A 9 -26.11 -14.34 -30.21
CA ARG A 9 -27.05 -13.45 -30.90
C ARG A 9 -28.11 -12.96 -29.90
N ARG A 10 -28.20 -11.65 -29.72
CA ARG A 10 -29.30 -10.98 -29.05
C ARG A 10 -30.52 -10.93 -29.98
N ALA A 11 -31.67 -11.40 -29.51
CA ALA A 11 -32.97 -11.24 -30.15
C ALA A 11 -33.45 -9.79 -30.01
N GLY A 12 -33.92 -9.20 -31.12
CA GLY A 12 -34.41 -7.83 -31.17
C GLY A 12 -35.82 -7.74 -30.59
N SER A 13 -36.05 -6.69 -29.82
CA SER A 13 -37.36 -6.23 -29.39
C SER A 13 -37.87 -5.15 -30.34
N ALA A 14 -39.12 -5.28 -30.77
CA ALA A 14 -39.82 -4.37 -31.67
C ALA A 14 -40.12 -3.00 -31.05
N PRO A 15 -40.22 -1.91 -31.86
CA PRO A 15 -40.50 -0.60 -31.34
C PRO A 15 -42.02 -0.38 -31.03
N PRO A 16 -42.37 0.45 -30.06
CA PRO A 16 -43.77 0.71 -29.70
C PRO A 16 -44.44 1.70 -30.69
N ALA A 17 -45.73 1.48 -30.90
CA ALA A 17 -46.60 2.20 -31.81
C ALA A 17 -46.78 3.71 -31.47
N ARG A 18 -46.82 4.54 -32.50
CA ARG A 18 -47.11 5.97 -32.43
C ARG A 18 -48.60 6.22 -32.09
N LYS A 19 -48.82 7.09 -31.12
CA LYS A 19 -50.17 7.70 -30.85
C LYS A 19 -50.46 8.84 -31.82
N PRO A 20 -51.74 9.06 -32.21
CA PRO A 20 -52.08 10.09 -33.17
C PRO A 20 -52.09 11.51 -32.54
N ALA A 21 -51.76 12.48 -33.38
CA ALA A 21 -51.68 13.89 -33.04
C ALA A 21 -53.09 14.50 -32.86
N THR A 22 -53.29 15.24 -31.76
CA THR A 22 -54.46 16.09 -31.55
C THR A 22 -54.14 17.54 -31.90
N ASN A 23 -55.02 18.15 -32.65
CA ASN A 23 -54.94 19.58 -33.10
C ASN A 23 -55.06 20.57 -31.93
N PRO A 24 -54.34 21.70 -31.98
CA PRO A 24 -54.45 22.73 -30.94
C PRO A 24 -55.67 23.65 -31.16
N PRO A 25 -56.25 24.21 -30.07
CA PRO A 25 -57.42 25.10 -30.15
C PRO A 25 -57.07 26.55 -30.65
N PRO A 26 -58.00 27.31 -31.14
CA PRO A 26 -57.79 28.61 -31.78
C PRO A 26 -57.34 29.71 -30.80
N ARG A 27 -56.45 30.59 -31.26
CA ARG A 27 -55.92 31.74 -30.51
C ARG A 27 -56.89 32.85 -30.34
N ARG A 28 -57.04 33.39 -29.12
CA ARG A 28 -57.76 34.63 -28.82
C ARG A 28 -56.96 35.89 -29.23
N PRO A 29 -57.60 37.01 -29.64
CA PRO A 29 -56.86 38.20 -30.03
C PRO A 29 -56.30 38.98 -28.84
N ALA A 30 -55.15 39.62 -29.06
CA ALA A 30 -54.36 40.33 -28.08
C ALA A 30 -54.89 41.72 -27.76
N PRO A 31 -54.81 42.22 -26.51
CA PRO A 31 -55.20 43.58 -26.14
C PRO A 31 -54.16 44.64 -26.54
N PRO A 32 -54.53 45.93 -26.67
CA PRO A 32 -53.67 46.97 -27.21
C PRO A 32 -52.54 47.39 -26.29
N LYS A 33 -51.34 47.62 -26.89
CA LYS A 33 -50.13 48.01 -26.21
C LYS A 33 -50.18 49.41 -25.61
N ARG A 34 -50.11 49.54 -24.30
CA ARG A 34 -49.81 50.80 -23.60
C ARG A 34 -48.33 51.15 -23.72
N ARG A 35 -48.00 52.33 -24.32
CA ARG A 35 -46.66 52.92 -24.34
C ARG A 35 -46.23 53.29 -22.92
N ARG A 36 -45.23 52.53 -22.36
CA ARG A 36 -44.55 52.88 -21.10
C ARG A 36 -43.32 53.69 -21.41
N LYS A 37 -43.16 54.86 -20.83
CA LYS A 37 -41.95 55.70 -20.89
C LYS A 37 -40.76 54.97 -20.29
N ARG A 38 -39.76 54.73 -21.09
CA ARG A 38 -38.50 54.17 -20.63
C ARG A 38 -37.58 55.26 -20.10
N ARG A 39 -37.26 55.27 -18.82
CA ARG A 39 -36.12 55.87 -18.14
C ARG A 39 -36.09 55.27 -16.73
N PRO A 40 -34.96 54.98 -16.05
CA PRO A 40 -33.54 55.00 -16.34
C PRO A 40 -32.83 53.64 -16.07
N VAL A 41 -33.44 52.52 -16.46
CA VAL A 41 -32.85 51.16 -16.19
C VAL A 41 -31.50 50.98 -16.89
N ARG A 42 -31.25 51.65 -18.01
CA ARG A 42 -30.00 51.51 -18.76
C ARG A 42 -28.78 52.05 -18.00
N VAL A 43 -28.94 53.12 -17.23
CA VAL A 43 -27.82 53.71 -16.44
C VAL A 43 -27.49 52.80 -15.24
N LEU A 44 -28.54 52.26 -14.57
CA LEU A 44 -28.33 51.36 -13.43
C LEU A 44 -27.64 50.04 -13.85
N VAL A 45 -28.06 49.49 -14.99
CA VAL A 45 -27.42 48.25 -15.54
C VAL A 45 -25.97 48.51 -15.96
N LEU A 46 -25.68 49.69 -16.56
CA LEU A 46 -24.33 50.05 -16.93
C LEU A 46 -23.40 50.20 -15.69
N CYS A 47 -23.90 50.87 -14.64
CA CYS A 47 -23.16 50.99 -13.36
C CYS A 47 -22.94 49.61 -12.69
N LEU A 48 -23.94 48.72 -12.71
CA LEU A 48 -23.79 47.35 -12.14
C LEU A 48 -22.76 46.53 -12.92
N VAL A 49 -22.75 46.64 -14.26
CA VAL A 49 -21.77 45.95 -15.12
C VAL A 49 -20.36 46.53 -14.90
N CYS A 50 -20.22 47.84 -14.74
CA CYS A 50 -18.90 48.43 -14.41
C CYS A 50 -18.40 48.01 -13.03
N VAL A 51 -19.27 47.89 -12.01
CA VAL A 51 -18.90 47.40 -10.68
C VAL A 51 -18.50 45.92 -10.72
N LEU A 52 -19.24 45.10 -11.47
CA LEU A 52 -18.90 43.66 -11.66
C LEU A 52 -17.61 43.49 -12.46
N LEU A 53 -17.34 44.31 -13.45
CA LEU A 53 -16.09 44.30 -14.21
C LEU A 53 -14.90 44.78 -13.36
N ALA A 54 -15.11 45.80 -12.51
CA ALA A 54 -14.08 46.26 -11.56
C ALA A 54 -13.80 45.22 -10.47
N ALA A 55 -14.83 44.55 -9.96
CA ALA A 55 -14.69 43.42 -9.01
C ALA A 55 -13.99 42.22 -9.67
N ALA A 56 -14.35 41.88 -10.91
CA ALA A 56 -13.68 40.82 -11.67
C ALA A 56 -12.23 41.17 -11.98
N ALA A 57 -11.91 42.40 -12.35
CA ALA A 57 -10.55 42.87 -12.55
C ALA A 57 -9.72 42.89 -11.23
N GLY A 58 -10.37 43.26 -10.11
CA GLY A 58 -9.77 43.18 -8.77
C GLY A 58 -9.45 41.73 -8.37
N ILE A 59 -10.37 40.80 -8.64
CA ILE A 59 -10.15 39.35 -8.39
C ILE A 59 -9.07 38.81 -9.30
N VAL A 60 -8.96 39.24 -10.56
CA VAL A 60 -7.91 38.82 -11.48
C VAL A 60 -6.55 39.40 -11.05
N LEU A 61 -6.50 40.65 -10.60
CA LEU A 61 -5.25 41.27 -10.10
C LEU A 61 -4.78 40.68 -8.77
N VAL A 62 -5.71 40.28 -7.89
CA VAL A 62 -5.37 39.54 -6.66
C VAL A 62 -4.92 38.10 -6.97
N ARG A 63 -5.49 37.46 -8.01
CA ARG A 63 -5.02 36.12 -8.47
C ARG A 63 -3.70 36.15 -9.25
N CYS A 64 -3.36 37.26 -9.92
CA CYS A 64 -2.06 37.38 -10.61
C CYS A 64 -0.90 37.79 -9.70
N GLY A 65 -1.14 38.04 -8.39
CA GLY A 65 -0.11 38.43 -7.44
C GLY A 65 0.28 37.37 -6.43
N ILE A 66 -0.40 36.22 -6.45
CA ILE A 66 -0.02 35.03 -5.67
C ILE A 66 0.20 33.91 -6.71
N GLU A 67 1.34 33.92 -7.38
CA GLU A 67 1.93 32.67 -7.81
C GLU A 67 2.29 31.96 -6.48
N GLU A 68 1.39 31.16 -5.96
CA GLU A 68 1.78 30.08 -5.07
C GLU A 68 2.85 29.31 -5.84
N ALA A 69 4.11 29.49 -5.44
CA ALA A 69 5.19 28.69 -5.97
C ALA A 69 4.73 27.23 -5.82
N ALA A 70 4.59 26.53 -6.95
CA ALA A 70 4.22 25.12 -6.92
C ALA A 70 5.09 24.45 -5.85
N PRO A 71 4.52 23.68 -4.92
CA PRO A 71 5.27 23.10 -3.81
C PRO A 71 6.52 22.45 -4.39
N ALA A 72 7.68 22.82 -3.88
CA ALA A 72 8.96 22.34 -4.39
C ALA A 72 8.88 20.82 -4.41
N LYS A 73 9.06 20.23 -5.59
CA LYS A 73 8.94 18.78 -5.78
C LYS A 73 9.92 18.13 -4.81
N ALA A 74 9.43 17.26 -3.94
CA ALA A 74 10.23 16.61 -2.92
C ALA A 74 11.48 15.96 -3.56
N ASP A 75 12.67 16.32 -3.07
CA ASP A 75 13.93 15.75 -3.56
C ASP A 75 14.33 14.58 -2.65
N PHE A 76 14.10 13.37 -3.13
CA PHE A 76 14.44 12.12 -2.43
C PHE A 76 15.91 11.70 -2.68
N GLY A 77 16.74 12.56 -3.26
CA GLY A 77 18.14 12.26 -3.59
C GLY A 77 18.31 11.53 -4.91
N THR A 78 19.50 10.97 -5.11
CA THR A 78 19.82 10.20 -6.33
C THR A 78 19.03 8.90 -6.36
N ALA A 79 18.41 8.58 -7.48
CA ALA A 79 17.69 7.32 -7.65
C ALA A 79 18.64 6.12 -7.47
N ALA A 80 18.19 5.13 -6.72
CA ALA A 80 18.83 3.83 -6.63
C ALA A 80 18.34 2.90 -7.75
N PRO A 81 19.02 1.75 -8.00
CA PRO A 81 18.45 0.69 -8.81
C PRO A 81 17.07 0.24 -8.29
N ALA A 82 16.27 -0.35 -9.18
CA ALA A 82 14.91 -0.80 -8.84
C ALA A 82 14.89 -1.63 -7.54
N TRP A 83 13.95 -1.32 -6.68
CA TRP A 83 13.70 -1.99 -5.39
C TRP A 83 14.90 -1.97 -4.41
N GLN A 84 15.79 -1.00 -4.58
CA GLN A 84 16.93 -0.77 -3.69
C GLN A 84 16.80 0.59 -2.99
N LYS A 85 17.46 0.71 -1.83
CA LYS A 85 17.59 1.97 -1.10
C LYS A 85 18.73 2.81 -1.68
N ASN A 86 18.51 4.11 -1.78
CA ASN A 86 19.59 5.05 -2.01
C ASN A 86 20.35 5.39 -0.70
N GLU A 87 21.33 6.29 -0.80
CA GLU A 87 22.12 6.75 0.34
C GLU A 87 21.30 7.44 1.45
N LEU A 88 20.12 7.99 1.12
CA LEU A 88 19.18 8.60 2.06
C LEU A 88 18.18 7.60 2.65
N GLY A 89 18.23 6.34 2.24
CA GLY A 89 17.38 5.26 2.75
C GLY A 89 16.01 5.12 2.07
N TYR A 90 15.74 5.85 0.99
CA TYR A 90 14.51 5.71 0.22
C TYR A 90 14.61 4.60 -0.82
N TYR A 91 13.57 3.78 -0.92
CA TYR A 91 13.43 2.81 -1.99
C TYR A 91 12.99 3.48 -3.29
N PHE A 92 13.40 2.89 -4.42
CA PHE A 92 13.02 3.34 -5.75
C PHE A 92 12.38 2.20 -6.54
N ASN A 93 11.37 2.52 -7.34
CA ASN A 93 10.72 1.58 -8.24
C ASN A 93 11.52 1.40 -9.56
N SER A 94 11.00 0.57 -10.46
CA SER A 94 11.66 0.30 -11.75
C SER A 94 11.67 1.51 -12.69
N ALA A 95 10.80 2.50 -12.50
CA ALA A 95 10.81 3.76 -13.23
C ALA A 95 11.77 4.82 -12.64
N GLY A 96 12.50 4.50 -11.58
CA GLY A 96 13.39 5.43 -10.90
C GLY A 96 12.67 6.48 -10.04
N SER A 97 11.42 6.22 -9.67
CA SER A 97 10.66 7.08 -8.75
C SER A 97 10.82 6.57 -7.32
N ALA A 98 10.97 7.48 -6.37
CA ALA A 98 11.05 7.13 -4.96
C ALA A 98 9.72 6.54 -4.47
N ILE A 99 9.81 5.59 -3.54
CA ILE A 99 8.69 4.99 -2.81
C ILE A 99 8.83 5.36 -1.33
N PRO A 100 8.45 6.59 -0.94
CA PRO A 100 8.80 7.12 0.39
C PRO A 100 8.21 6.32 1.54
N ALA A 101 7.03 5.72 1.34
CA ALA A 101 6.36 4.91 2.36
C ALA A 101 6.98 3.51 2.55
N ALA A 102 7.85 3.04 1.66
CA ALA A 102 8.49 1.74 1.79
C ALA A 102 9.59 1.77 2.86
N VAL A 103 9.59 0.80 3.76
CA VAL A 103 10.50 0.77 4.92
C VAL A 103 11.41 -0.44 4.97
N LEU A 104 10.88 -1.62 4.63
CA LEU A 104 11.61 -2.88 4.60
C LEU A 104 11.38 -3.58 3.28
N LYS A 105 12.39 -4.31 2.81
CA LYS A 105 12.32 -5.16 1.65
C LYS A 105 12.39 -6.62 2.06
N GLY A 106 11.44 -7.39 1.63
CA GLY A 106 11.42 -8.84 1.80
C GLY A 106 11.32 -9.59 0.48
N MET A 107 11.41 -10.88 0.58
CA MET A 107 11.04 -11.79 -0.51
C MET A 107 10.09 -12.85 0.01
N ASP A 108 9.22 -13.32 -0.86
CA ASP A 108 8.43 -14.52 -0.58
C ASP A 108 8.94 -15.66 -1.44
N VAL A 109 8.97 -16.83 -0.82
CA VAL A 109 9.56 -18.03 -1.43
C VAL A 109 8.74 -19.28 -1.12
N SER A 110 8.85 -20.22 -2.04
CA SER A 110 8.24 -21.54 -1.97
C SER A 110 9.19 -22.57 -2.60
N ARG A 111 8.75 -23.80 -2.75
CA ARG A 111 9.51 -24.82 -3.49
C ARG A 111 9.97 -24.39 -4.89
N TYR A 112 9.26 -23.43 -5.50
CA TYR A 112 9.58 -22.99 -6.87
C TYR A 112 10.87 -22.17 -6.94
N GLN A 113 11.34 -21.59 -5.83
CA GLN A 113 12.62 -20.89 -5.75
C GLN A 113 13.81 -21.83 -5.53
N GLY A 114 13.56 -23.13 -5.30
CA GLY A 114 14.60 -24.12 -4.98
C GLY A 114 15.22 -23.89 -3.60
N GLU A 115 16.46 -24.26 -3.43
CA GLU A 115 17.20 -23.95 -2.22
C GLU A 115 17.62 -22.49 -2.18
N VAL A 116 17.40 -21.84 -1.05
CA VAL A 116 17.75 -20.43 -0.83
C VAL A 116 19.05 -20.32 -0.04
N ASP A 117 19.99 -19.56 -0.58
CA ASP A 117 21.17 -19.08 0.16
C ASP A 117 20.73 -17.82 0.97
N TRP A 118 20.29 -18.07 2.19
CA TRP A 118 19.78 -17.01 3.08
C TRP A 118 20.86 -16.03 3.55
N GLU A 119 22.12 -16.40 3.58
CA GLU A 119 23.23 -15.48 3.87
C GLU A 119 23.39 -14.48 2.72
N LYS A 120 23.31 -14.96 1.49
CA LYS A 120 23.32 -14.11 0.30
C LYS A 120 22.09 -13.23 0.22
N ALA A 121 20.90 -13.76 0.49
CA ALA A 121 19.65 -12.98 0.53
C ALA A 121 19.75 -11.82 1.53
N LYS A 122 20.22 -12.10 2.75
CA LYS A 122 20.45 -11.09 3.78
C LYS A 122 21.49 -10.04 3.34
N ALA A 123 22.59 -10.45 2.73
CA ALA A 123 23.62 -9.55 2.19
C ALA A 123 23.09 -8.69 1.04
N ALA A 124 22.10 -9.18 0.25
CA ALA A 124 21.40 -8.44 -0.80
C ALA A 124 20.35 -7.45 -0.26
N GLY A 125 20.24 -7.31 1.05
CA GLY A 125 19.35 -6.37 1.71
C GLY A 125 17.91 -6.88 1.83
N ILE A 126 17.71 -8.18 1.97
CA ILE A 126 16.43 -8.76 2.40
C ILE A 126 16.33 -8.60 3.91
N ASP A 127 15.35 -7.82 4.34
CA ASP A 127 15.09 -7.50 5.75
C ASP A 127 14.18 -8.56 6.41
N TYR A 128 13.35 -9.27 5.64
CA TYR A 128 12.40 -10.29 6.12
C TYR A 128 12.00 -11.26 5.01
N ALA A 129 11.36 -12.36 5.38
CA ALA A 129 10.85 -13.36 4.45
C ALA A 129 9.38 -13.73 4.72
N ILE A 130 8.64 -14.10 3.68
CA ILE A 130 7.34 -14.77 3.79
C ILE A 130 7.47 -16.14 3.12
N LEU A 131 7.32 -17.21 3.92
CA LEU A 131 7.59 -18.56 3.49
C LEU A 131 6.31 -19.30 3.19
N ARG A 132 6.17 -19.90 2.02
CA ARG A 132 5.07 -20.82 1.82
C ARG A 132 5.23 -22.02 2.74
N CYS A 133 4.29 -22.26 3.64
CA CYS A 133 4.31 -23.43 4.47
C CYS A 133 3.69 -24.65 3.76
N GLY A 134 2.63 -24.44 2.97
CA GLY A 134 1.95 -25.50 2.25
C GLY A 134 0.87 -24.94 1.36
N PHE A 135 -0.01 -25.81 0.89
CA PHE A 135 -1.19 -25.50 0.11
C PHE A 135 -2.32 -26.50 0.44
N GLY A 136 -3.57 -26.00 0.45
CA GLY A 136 -4.74 -26.86 0.76
C GLY A 136 -4.76 -27.38 2.19
N GLY A 137 -5.67 -28.33 2.45
CA GLY A 137 -5.97 -28.84 3.77
C GLY A 137 -4.95 -29.82 4.33
N GLU A 138 -5.15 -30.19 5.60
CA GLU A 138 -4.36 -31.22 6.27
C GLU A 138 -4.62 -32.61 5.63
N TRP A 139 -3.58 -33.42 5.59
CA TRP A 139 -3.69 -34.77 5.08
C TRP A 139 -4.66 -35.60 5.92
N ASP A 140 -5.61 -36.23 5.25
CA ASP A 140 -6.68 -37.05 5.84
C ASP A 140 -6.39 -38.57 5.78
N GLY A 141 -5.19 -38.95 5.37
CA GLY A 141 -4.78 -40.36 5.17
C GLY A 141 -5.05 -40.90 3.77
N GLN A 142 -5.57 -40.07 2.84
CA GLN A 142 -5.81 -40.47 1.45
C GLN A 142 -4.59 -40.14 0.59
N GLU A 143 -4.20 -41.01 -0.36
CA GLU A 143 -3.04 -40.78 -1.24
C GLU A 143 -3.17 -39.51 -2.09
N GLU A 144 -4.39 -39.15 -2.49
CA GLU A 144 -4.68 -37.99 -3.32
C GLU A 144 -4.39 -36.63 -2.64
N ASN A 145 -4.39 -36.61 -1.30
CA ASN A 145 -4.10 -35.40 -0.51
C ASN A 145 -2.69 -35.43 0.11
N TRP A 146 -1.86 -36.42 -0.27
CA TRP A 146 -0.49 -36.53 0.21
C TRP A 146 0.38 -35.39 -0.32
N ASP A 147 1.31 -34.94 0.53
CA ASP A 147 2.38 -34.01 0.14
C ASP A 147 1.89 -32.58 -0.22
N GLN A 148 1.01 -32.01 0.59
CA GLN A 148 0.61 -30.61 0.48
C GLN A 148 1.54 -29.66 1.27
N ASP A 149 2.49 -30.19 2.02
CA ASP A 149 3.56 -29.42 2.64
C ASP A 149 4.46 -28.79 1.56
N ASP A 150 4.95 -27.58 1.79
CA ASP A 150 6.02 -27.07 0.95
C ASP A 150 7.34 -27.73 1.37
N PRO A 151 8.01 -28.49 0.49
CA PRO A 151 9.20 -29.26 0.85
C PRO A 151 10.39 -28.39 1.27
N GLN A 152 10.39 -27.09 0.93
CA GLN A 152 11.41 -26.13 1.34
C GLN A 152 11.05 -25.37 2.63
N PHE A 153 9.81 -25.49 3.13
CA PHE A 153 9.36 -24.72 4.26
C PHE A 153 10.26 -24.88 5.49
N ARG A 154 10.45 -26.10 5.93
CA ARG A 154 11.22 -26.38 7.15
C ARG A 154 12.64 -25.86 7.05
N ARG A 155 13.32 -26.16 5.95
CA ARG A 155 14.67 -25.66 5.69
C ARG A 155 14.73 -24.13 5.72
N ASN A 156 13.80 -23.46 5.05
CA ASN A 156 13.76 -22.01 5.00
C ASN A 156 13.45 -21.39 6.37
N ALA A 157 12.53 -21.96 7.14
CA ALA A 157 12.20 -21.49 8.49
C ALA A 157 13.36 -21.67 9.48
N ASP A 158 14.06 -22.82 9.40
CA ASP A 158 15.23 -23.11 10.22
C ASP A 158 16.38 -22.14 9.90
N GLU A 159 16.65 -21.89 8.63
CA GLU A 159 17.70 -20.96 8.20
C GLU A 159 17.37 -19.50 8.55
N CYS A 160 16.13 -19.05 8.36
CA CYS A 160 15.68 -17.72 8.80
C CYS A 160 15.86 -17.58 10.32
N THR A 161 15.49 -18.61 11.10
CA THR A 161 15.68 -18.64 12.55
C THR A 161 17.16 -18.58 12.92
N ARG A 162 18.01 -19.39 12.29
CA ARG A 162 19.46 -19.42 12.51
C ARG A 162 20.13 -18.07 12.26
N LEU A 163 19.72 -17.40 11.19
CA LEU A 163 20.30 -16.12 10.76
C LEU A 163 19.65 -14.90 11.41
N GLY A 164 18.56 -15.09 12.20
CA GLY A 164 17.78 -14.00 12.77
C GLY A 164 17.10 -13.15 11.70
N ILE A 165 16.65 -13.75 10.60
CA ILE A 165 15.83 -13.11 9.58
C ILE A 165 14.38 -13.19 10.05
N PRO A 166 13.70 -12.07 10.33
CA PRO A 166 12.29 -12.08 10.68
C PRO A 166 11.47 -12.71 9.56
N PHE A 167 10.52 -13.58 9.89
CA PHE A 167 9.68 -14.20 8.86
C PHE A 167 8.24 -14.39 9.29
N GLY A 168 7.37 -14.52 8.30
CA GLY A 168 6.00 -15.01 8.37
C GLY A 168 5.81 -16.17 7.42
N VAL A 169 4.59 -16.67 7.37
CA VAL A 169 4.25 -17.79 6.50
C VAL A 169 3.00 -17.49 5.68
N TYR A 170 2.84 -18.18 4.56
CA TYR A 170 1.56 -18.21 3.85
C TYR A 170 1.15 -19.62 3.48
N LEU A 171 -0.15 -19.85 3.47
CA LEU A 171 -0.78 -21.06 2.94
C LEU A 171 -1.54 -20.69 1.67
N TYR A 172 -1.25 -21.36 0.56
CA TYR A 172 -2.00 -21.23 -0.68
C TYR A 172 -3.33 -21.99 -0.55
N SER A 173 -4.43 -21.24 -0.53
CA SER A 173 -5.76 -21.78 -0.22
C SER A 173 -6.48 -22.35 -1.45
N TYR A 174 -7.13 -23.49 -1.27
CA TYR A 174 -8.14 -24.03 -2.18
C TYR A 174 -9.55 -24.03 -1.59
N ALA A 175 -9.71 -23.60 -0.34
CA ALA A 175 -10.94 -23.70 0.40
C ALA A 175 -12.10 -22.94 -0.26
N THR A 176 -13.19 -23.63 -0.46
CA THR A 176 -14.48 -23.10 -0.93
C THR A 176 -15.60 -23.29 0.10
N THR A 177 -15.27 -23.92 1.22
CA THR A 177 -16.18 -24.16 2.36
C THR A 177 -15.46 -23.88 3.68
N VAL A 178 -16.24 -23.68 4.74
CA VAL A 178 -15.75 -23.50 6.11
C VAL A 178 -14.96 -24.73 6.59
N GLU A 179 -15.42 -25.93 6.26
CA GLU A 179 -14.77 -27.19 6.62
C GLU A 179 -13.38 -27.32 5.97
N GLU A 180 -13.26 -26.97 4.69
CA GLU A 180 -11.98 -26.95 4.00
C GLU A 180 -11.03 -25.94 4.63
N ALA A 181 -11.51 -24.73 4.95
CA ALA A 181 -10.70 -23.69 5.60
C ALA A 181 -10.20 -24.13 7.00
N ARG A 182 -11.03 -24.83 7.76
CA ARG A 182 -10.60 -25.41 9.05
C ARG A 182 -9.53 -26.47 8.89
N SER A 183 -9.63 -27.32 7.86
CA SER A 183 -8.59 -28.29 7.50
C SER A 183 -7.29 -27.61 7.09
N GLU A 184 -7.36 -26.52 6.34
CA GLU A 184 -6.19 -25.70 5.98
C GLU A 184 -5.54 -25.05 7.21
N ALA A 185 -6.32 -24.64 8.21
CA ALA A 185 -5.80 -24.16 9.49
C ALA A 185 -5.13 -25.26 10.32
N ASP A 186 -5.68 -26.48 10.32
CA ASP A 186 -5.06 -27.65 10.95
C ASP A 186 -3.68 -27.94 10.33
N HIS A 187 -3.59 -27.84 9.01
CA HIS A 187 -2.35 -27.99 8.25
C HIS A 187 -1.29 -26.95 8.70
N VAL A 188 -1.65 -25.67 8.73
CA VAL A 188 -0.74 -24.62 9.19
C VAL A 188 -0.34 -24.83 10.65
N ALA A 189 -1.27 -25.19 11.53
CA ALA A 189 -0.98 -25.41 12.95
C ALA A 189 0.03 -26.53 13.15
N ARG A 190 -0.06 -27.62 12.39
CA ARG A 190 0.94 -28.69 12.41
C ARG A 190 2.31 -28.20 11.91
N LEU A 191 2.35 -27.52 10.77
CA LEU A 191 3.60 -27.02 10.19
C LEU A 191 4.32 -26.02 11.08
N LEU A 192 3.56 -25.22 11.85
CA LEU A 192 4.13 -24.31 12.84
C LEU A 192 4.54 -24.98 14.16
N GLY A 193 4.23 -26.28 14.34
CA GLY A 193 4.53 -27.01 15.56
C GLY A 193 3.58 -26.72 16.71
N LEU A 194 2.38 -26.18 16.44
CA LEU A 194 1.39 -25.88 17.46
C LEU A 194 0.64 -27.15 17.90
N VAL A 195 0.50 -28.12 17.01
CA VAL A 195 -0.17 -29.39 17.25
C VAL A 195 0.67 -30.54 16.72
N ALA A 196 0.53 -31.72 17.34
CA ALA A 196 1.15 -32.93 16.84
C ALA A 196 0.43 -33.40 15.55
N PRO A 197 1.16 -34.04 14.62
CA PRO A 197 0.57 -34.59 13.41
C PRO A 197 -0.40 -35.73 13.74
N ALA A 198 -1.47 -35.82 12.96
CA ALA A 198 -2.41 -36.94 13.05
C ALA A 198 -1.78 -38.27 12.57
N PHE A 199 -0.79 -38.18 11.68
CA PHE A 199 -0.07 -39.32 11.10
C PHE A 199 1.45 -39.11 11.26
N PRO A 200 2.22 -40.16 11.69
CA PRO A 200 3.66 -40.03 11.88
C PRO A 200 4.44 -39.63 10.62
N GLU A 201 3.88 -39.97 9.46
CA GLU A 201 4.46 -39.66 8.14
C GLU A 201 4.59 -38.18 7.86
N LEU A 202 3.74 -37.34 8.49
CA LEU A 202 3.75 -35.88 8.33
C LEU A 202 4.92 -35.18 9.03
N GLY A 203 5.71 -35.93 9.82
CA GLY A 203 6.79 -35.35 10.61
C GLY A 203 6.31 -34.55 11.83
N ASP A 204 7.15 -34.47 12.85
CA ASP A 204 6.84 -33.76 14.09
C ASP A 204 7.57 -32.44 14.18
N TYR A 205 6.81 -31.35 14.23
CA TYR A 205 7.33 -29.97 14.39
C TYR A 205 7.19 -29.43 15.83
N THR A 206 6.50 -30.16 16.71
CA THR A 206 6.14 -29.67 18.04
C THR A 206 7.33 -29.50 19.00
N ALA A 207 8.47 -30.09 18.68
CA ALA A 207 9.66 -30.02 19.54
C ALA A 207 10.21 -28.59 19.70
N ALA A 208 10.01 -27.72 18.70
CA ALA A 208 10.44 -26.33 18.70
C ALA A 208 9.50 -25.50 17.79
N PRO A 209 8.33 -25.06 18.30
CA PRO A 209 7.41 -24.25 17.52
C PRO A 209 8.07 -22.99 16.96
N TYR A 210 7.80 -22.69 15.69
CA TYR A 210 8.34 -21.51 15.03
C TYR A 210 7.77 -20.23 15.62
N GLN A 211 8.65 -19.23 15.84
CA GLN A 211 8.27 -17.91 16.32
C GLN A 211 8.19 -16.94 15.14
N LEU A 212 6.98 -16.59 14.75
CA LEU A 212 6.73 -15.71 13.63
C LEU A 212 6.82 -14.23 14.03
N SER A 213 7.56 -13.44 13.26
CA SER A 213 7.61 -11.96 13.39
C SER A 213 6.59 -11.28 12.49
N TYR A 214 6.16 -11.95 11.43
CA TYR A 214 5.16 -11.53 10.46
C TYR A 214 3.93 -12.43 10.55
N PRO A 215 2.79 -12.04 9.96
CA PRO A 215 1.56 -12.82 10.02
C PRO A 215 1.67 -14.24 9.45
N VAL A 216 0.69 -15.06 9.83
CA VAL A 216 0.19 -16.13 8.96
C VAL A 216 -0.72 -15.46 7.94
N TYR A 217 -0.35 -15.54 6.66
CA TYR A 217 -1.15 -15.03 5.56
C TYR A 217 -1.98 -16.16 4.95
N TYR A 218 -3.28 -15.89 4.81
CA TYR A 218 -4.18 -16.74 4.06
C TYR A 218 -4.21 -16.26 2.62
N ASP A 219 -3.68 -17.05 1.69
CA ASP A 219 -3.46 -16.68 0.29
C ASP A 219 -4.67 -17.07 -0.56
N LEU A 220 -5.44 -16.06 -0.99
CA LEU A 220 -6.74 -16.19 -1.64
C LEU A 220 -6.66 -15.78 -3.11
N GLU A 221 -6.05 -16.59 -3.96
CA GLU A 221 -5.90 -16.28 -5.39
C GLU A 221 -6.29 -17.42 -6.34
N ASP A 222 -6.58 -18.62 -5.81
CA ASP A 222 -6.89 -19.75 -6.67
C ASP A 222 -8.20 -19.57 -7.46
N LYS A 223 -8.19 -20.10 -8.67
CA LYS A 223 -9.34 -20.03 -9.60
C LYS A 223 -10.63 -20.67 -9.06
N TYR A 224 -10.54 -21.65 -8.17
CA TYR A 224 -11.72 -22.29 -7.60
C TYR A 224 -12.45 -21.37 -6.62
N ILE A 225 -11.70 -20.54 -5.89
CA ILE A 225 -12.25 -19.57 -4.95
C ILE A 225 -13.00 -18.44 -5.68
N THR A 226 -12.76 -18.24 -6.99
CA THR A 226 -13.46 -17.19 -7.77
C THR A 226 -14.97 -17.32 -7.78
N LYS A 227 -15.51 -18.50 -7.47
CA LYS A 227 -16.95 -18.79 -7.46
C LYS A 227 -17.60 -18.51 -6.10
N VAL A 228 -16.79 -18.40 -5.05
CA VAL A 228 -17.26 -18.09 -3.69
C VAL A 228 -17.74 -16.64 -3.65
N LEU A 229 -18.90 -16.38 -3.07
CA LEU A 229 -19.40 -15.02 -2.88
C LEU A 229 -18.57 -14.27 -1.81
N PRO A 230 -18.49 -12.92 -1.84
CA PRO A 230 -17.72 -12.19 -0.85
C PRO A 230 -18.11 -12.47 0.61
N ASP A 231 -19.40 -12.59 0.90
CA ASP A 231 -19.89 -12.89 2.26
C ASP A 231 -19.46 -14.30 2.70
N GLU A 232 -19.61 -15.30 1.83
CA GLU A 232 -19.15 -16.67 2.08
C GLU A 232 -17.63 -16.74 2.26
N MET A 233 -16.89 -15.92 1.50
CA MET A 233 -15.43 -15.82 1.63
C MET A 233 -15.02 -15.26 2.99
N ALA A 234 -15.74 -14.27 3.52
CA ALA A 234 -15.47 -13.75 4.86
C ALA A 234 -15.68 -14.80 5.95
N GLU A 235 -16.71 -15.66 5.81
CA GLU A 235 -16.96 -16.78 6.73
C GLU A 235 -15.84 -17.83 6.63
N ILE A 236 -15.36 -18.14 5.44
CA ILE A 236 -14.24 -19.06 5.19
C ILE A 236 -12.95 -18.52 5.85
N VAL A 237 -12.64 -17.25 5.63
CA VAL A 237 -11.47 -16.60 6.25
C VAL A 237 -11.57 -16.60 7.77
N GLN A 238 -12.73 -16.26 8.32
CA GLN A 238 -12.96 -16.28 9.76
C GLN A 238 -12.76 -17.68 10.33
N ALA A 239 -13.30 -18.71 9.65
CA ALA A 239 -13.19 -20.10 10.10
C ALA A 239 -11.74 -20.60 10.12
N PHE A 240 -10.93 -20.18 9.13
CA PHE A 240 -9.50 -20.48 9.09
C PHE A 240 -8.80 -19.90 10.32
N PHE A 241 -8.96 -18.61 10.59
CA PHE A 241 -8.25 -17.95 11.71
C PHE A 241 -8.80 -18.34 13.08
N ASP A 242 -10.10 -18.60 13.20
CA ASP A 242 -10.69 -19.13 14.43
C ASP A 242 -10.08 -20.50 14.76
N ARG A 243 -10.00 -21.38 13.76
CA ARG A 243 -9.42 -22.70 13.93
C ARG A 243 -7.93 -22.66 14.30
N LEU A 244 -7.19 -21.77 13.65
CA LEU A 244 -5.78 -21.57 13.97
C LEU A 244 -5.60 -21.04 15.41
N THR A 245 -6.51 -20.18 15.87
CA THR A 245 -6.54 -19.68 17.24
C THR A 245 -6.92 -20.77 18.24
N GLU A 246 -7.84 -21.68 17.89
CA GLU A 246 -8.17 -22.88 18.69
C GLU A 246 -6.94 -23.76 18.95
N HIS A 247 -6.00 -23.80 18.00
CA HIS A 247 -4.71 -24.48 18.12
C HIS A 247 -3.64 -23.67 18.91
N GLY A 248 -4.01 -22.53 19.46
CA GLY A 248 -3.13 -21.72 20.29
C GLY A 248 -2.29 -20.69 19.52
N TYR A 249 -2.57 -20.43 18.24
CA TYR A 249 -1.91 -19.36 17.52
C TYR A 249 -2.38 -18.01 18.04
N ALA A 250 -1.45 -17.22 18.58
CA ALA A 250 -1.70 -15.87 19.11
C ALA A 250 -0.96 -14.77 18.30
N GLY A 251 -0.43 -15.13 17.13
CA GLY A 251 0.30 -14.19 16.27
C GLY A 251 -0.63 -13.38 15.36
N LYS A 252 -0.01 -12.58 14.51
CA LYS A 252 -0.75 -11.75 13.54
C LYS A 252 -1.39 -12.60 12.46
N GLN A 253 -2.59 -12.21 12.05
CA GLN A 253 -3.38 -12.81 10.98
C GLN A 253 -3.40 -11.84 9.79
N GLY A 254 -3.18 -12.32 8.59
CA GLY A 254 -3.11 -11.49 7.39
C GLY A 254 -3.75 -12.17 6.18
N LEU A 255 -4.08 -11.36 5.18
CA LEU A 255 -4.61 -11.84 3.90
C LEU A 255 -3.67 -11.46 2.77
N TYR A 256 -3.49 -12.38 1.82
CA TYR A 256 -2.84 -12.06 0.56
C TYR A 256 -3.82 -12.21 -0.60
N ALA A 257 -3.80 -11.23 -1.49
CA ALA A 257 -4.49 -11.28 -2.77
C ALA A 257 -3.96 -10.24 -3.75
N SER A 258 -4.30 -10.39 -5.03
CA SER A 258 -4.07 -9.34 -6.02
C SER A 258 -4.87 -8.07 -5.70
N LEU A 259 -4.38 -6.90 -6.13
CA LEU A 259 -5.08 -5.62 -5.95
C LEU A 259 -6.50 -5.65 -6.53
N ASN A 260 -6.71 -6.36 -7.63
CA ASN A 260 -8.04 -6.48 -8.23
C ASN A 260 -9.01 -7.20 -7.28
N TRP A 261 -8.56 -8.27 -6.62
CA TRP A 261 -9.35 -9.00 -5.65
C TRP A 261 -9.66 -8.16 -4.41
N VAL A 262 -8.64 -7.48 -3.89
CA VAL A 262 -8.82 -6.57 -2.74
C VAL A 262 -9.92 -5.55 -3.02
N ARG A 263 -9.94 -4.95 -4.21
CA ARG A 263 -10.95 -3.96 -4.59
C ARG A 263 -12.34 -4.54 -4.85
N SER A 264 -12.42 -5.77 -5.36
CA SER A 264 -13.68 -6.35 -5.80
C SER A 264 -14.30 -7.31 -4.79
N ARG A 265 -13.48 -7.92 -3.91
CA ARG A 265 -13.93 -8.98 -3.01
C ARG A 265 -13.76 -8.68 -1.53
N PHE A 266 -12.73 -7.86 -1.17
CA PHE A 266 -12.46 -7.49 0.22
C PHE A 266 -12.96 -6.08 0.54
N SER A 267 -13.91 -5.54 -0.25
CA SER A 267 -14.46 -4.21 -0.02
C SER A 267 -15.43 -4.14 1.17
N ASP A 268 -15.97 -5.27 1.60
CA ASP A 268 -16.89 -5.36 2.72
C ASP A 268 -16.19 -5.18 4.08
N SER A 269 -16.91 -4.62 5.06
CA SER A 269 -16.43 -4.45 6.44
C SER A 269 -16.15 -5.76 7.16
N ALA A 270 -16.67 -6.88 6.67
CA ALA A 270 -16.35 -8.21 7.20
C ALA A 270 -14.86 -8.54 7.13
N PHE A 271 -14.11 -7.88 6.22
CA PHE A 271 -12.66 -8.04 6.10
C PHE A 271 -11.84 -7.04 6.94
N ASP A 272 -12.47 -6.11 7.66
CA ASP A 272 -11.79 -5.08 8.47
C ASP A 272 -10.81 -5.66 9.51
N PRO A 273 -11.06 -6.82 10.16
CA PRO A 273 -10.12 -7.41 11.11
C PRO A 273 -8.71 -7.69 10.53
N TRP A 274 -8.60 -7.91 9.24
CA TRP A 274 -7.33 -8.28 8.59
C TRP A 274 -6.70 -7.16 7.76
N ARG A 275 -7.34 -5.97 7.64
CA ARG A 275 -6.83 -4.87 6.78
C ARG A 275 -5.46 -4.36 7.18
N GLU A 276 -5.15 -4.30 8.46
CA GLU A 276 -3.85 -3.85 8.94
C GLU A 276 -2.70 -4.79 8.55
N ASN A 277 -3.02 -6.05 8.23
CA ASN A 277 -2.06 -7.05 7.79
C ASN A 277 -2.39 -7.54 6.36
N LEU A 278 -2.83 -6.63 5.49
CA LEU A 278 -3.14 -6.97 4.10
C LEU A 278 -1.88 -6.92 3.25
N TRP A 279 -1.57 -8.02 2.59
CA TRP A 279 -0.48 -8.16 1.63
C TRP A 279 -1.05 -8.16 0.22
N ILE A 280 -0.72 -7.14 -0.56
CA ILE A 280 -1.34 -6.89 -1.87
C ILE A 280 -0.34 -7.13 -2.99
N ALA A 281 -0.69 -8.00 -3.93
CA ALA A 281 0.09 -8.18 -5.15
C ALA A 281 -0.32 -7.19 -6.24
N ARG A 282 0.67 -6.44 -6.72
CA ARG A 282 0.60 -5.65 -7.96
C ARG A 282 1.98 -5.41 -8.51
N PHE A 283 2.30 -6.04 -9.63
CA PHE A 283 3.59 -5.91 -10.32
C PHE A 283 3.61 -4.66 -11.20
N SER A 284 3.87 -3.52 -10.59
CA SER A 284 3.80 -2.18 -11.20
C SER A 284 4.71 -1.22 -10.46
N ASP A 285 4.99 -0.05 -11.03
CA ASP A 285 5.77 1.00 -10.38
C ASP A 285 5.07 1.64 -9.17
N GLU A 286 3.75 1.51 -9.09
CA GLU A 286 2.93 2.04 -8.00
C GLU A 286 1.87 1.02 -7.60
N LEU A 287 1.59 0.89 -6.31
CA LEU A 287 0.47 0.08 -5.86
C LEU A 287 -0.88 0.71 -6.24
N GLY A 288 -1.02 2.03 -6.05
CA GLY A 288 -2.25 2.76 -6.38
C GLY A 288 -3.47 2.31 -5.56
N TYR A 289 -3.26 1.85 -4.33
CA TYR A 289 -4.29 1.53 -3.35
C TYR A 289 -4.22 2.54 -2.20
N THR A 290 -5.37 3.08 -1.80
CA THR A 290 -5.49 4.14 -0.79
C THR A 290 -6.10 3.65 0.53
N GLY A 291 -6.49 2.38 0.61
CA GLY A 291 -6.97 1.75 1.84
C GLY A 291 -5.80 1.32 2.74
N THR A 292 -6.15 0.80 3.92
CA THR A 292 -5.17 0.25 4.87
C THR A 292 -4.57 -1.05 4.34
N TYR A 293 -3.27 -1.20 4.42
CA TYR A 293 -2.51 -2.40 4.09
C TYR A 293 -1.11 -2.32 4.71
N ASP A 294 -0.44 -3.45 4.85
CA ASP A 294 0.90 -3.54 5.45
C ASP A 294 1.98 -3.80 4.38
N MET A 295 1.70 -4.66 3.42
CA MET A 295 2.72 -5.16 2.50
C MET A 295 2.27 -5.09 1.03
N TRP A 296 3.22 -4.73 0.17
CA TRP A 296 3.05 -4.73 -1.28
C TRP A 296 4.04 -5.68 -1.94
N GLN A 297 3.55 -6.75 -2.60
CA GLN A 297 4.33 -7.55 -3.53
C GLN A 297 4.49 -6.78 -4.83
N CYS A 298 5.65 -6.18 -4.99
CA CYS A 298 5.90 -5.15 -6.00
C CYS A 298 6.51 -5.68 -7.29
N SER A 299 7.16 -6.83 -7.24
CA SER A 299 7.84 -7.44 -8.39
C SER A 299 7.82 -8.96 -8.31
N CYS A 300 7.60 -9.61 -9.44
CA CYS A 300 7.81 -11.05 -9.65
C CYS A 300 8.95 -11.34 -10.64
N LYS A 301 9.84 -10.36 -10.86
CA LYS A 301 10.88 -10.42 -11.90
C LYS A 301 12.26 -10.02 -11.38
N ALA A 302 12.46 -10.00 -10.08
CA ALA A 302 13.80 -9.78 -9.54
C ALA A 302 14.68 -10.97 -9.91
N VAL A 303 15.92 -10.71 -10.28
CA VAL A 303 16.85 -11.76 -10.71
C VAL A 303 17.18 -12.67 -9.53
N GLY A 304 16.81 -13.94 -9.59
CA GLY A 304 16.92 -14.89 -8.48
C GLY A 304 18.35 -15.03 -7.98
N ALA A 305 19.31 -15.09 -8.89
CA ALA A 305 20.72 -15.18 -8.54
C ALA A 305 21.21 -14.03 -7.65
N ASP A 306 20.64 -12.81 -7.76
CA ASP A 306 21.04 -11.67 -6.93
C ASP A 306 20.60 -11.85 -5.47
N TYR A 307 19.56 -12.64 -5.23
CA TYR A 307 18.96 -12.89 -3.92
C TYR A 307 19.22 -14.31 -3.38
N GLY A 308 20.08 -15.06 -4.04
CA GLY A 308 20.49 -16.39 -3.56
C GLY A 308 19.46 -17.49 -3.76
N VAL A 309 18.53 -17.36 -4.70
CA VAL A 309 17.58 -18.42 -5.06
C VAL A 309 18.02 -19.12 -6.36
N GLU A 310 17.60 -20.38 -6.53
CA GLU A 310 17.95 -21.18 -7.72
C GLU A 310 17.09 -20.84 -8.93
N SER A 311 15.86 -20.37 -8.72
CA SER A 311 14.98 -19.96 -9.82
C SER A 311 15.52 -18.71 -10.55
N GLU A 312 15.13 -18.53 -11.82
CA GLU A 312 15.51 -17.35 -12.59
C GLU A 312 15.04 -16.05 -11.95
N THR A 313 13.87 -16.09 -11.30
CA THR A 313 13.27 -14.91 -10.67
C THR A 313 12.79 -15.21 -9.26
N VAL A 314 12.65 -14.15 -8.47
CA VAL A 314 12.06 -14.15 -7.14
C VAL A 314 11.14 -12.98 -6.94
N ASP A 315 10.13 -13.15 -6.12
CA ASP A 315 9.18 -12.12 -5.76
C ASP A 315 9.73 -11.21 -4.67
N LEU A 316 9.57 -9.90 -4.87
CA LEU A 316 9.98 -8.90 -3.91
C LEU A 316 8.78 -8.19 -3.30
N ASN A 317 8.92 -7.93 -2.01
CA ASN A 317 7.90 -7.32 -1.19
C ASN A 317 8.45 -6.08 -0.48
N LEU A 318 7.62 -5.06 -0.37
CA LEU A 318 7.91 -3.88 0.44
C LEU A 318 6.89 -3.80 1.58
N VAL A 319 7.37 -3.75 2.82
CA VAL A 319 6.52 -3.32 3.95
C VAL A 319 6.29 -1.84 3.79
N MET A 320 5.02 -1.49 3.76
CA MET A 320 4.55 -0.13 3.63
C MET A 320 4.02 0.33 4.98
N ARG A 321 4.33 1.55 5.37
CA ARG A 321 3.77 2.04 6.61
C ARG A 321 2.31 2.39 6.43
N PRO A 322 1.44 1.98 7.37
CA PRO A 322 0.08 2.42 7.35
C PRO A 322 0.05 3.95 7.45
N PHE A 323 -0.75 4.53 6.58
CA PHE A 323 -1.05 5.94 6.60
C PHE A 323 -1.89 6.25 7.85
N VAL A 324 -1.33 7.05 8.76
CA VAL A 324 -2.10 7.62 9.87
C VAL A 324 -2.18 9.13 9.64
N PRO A 325 -3.35 9.68 9.31
CA PRO A 325 -3.53 11.12 9.13
C PRO A 325 -3.38 11.81 10.50
N THR A 326 -2.23 12.36 10.74
CA THR A 326 -1.95 13.14 11.94
C THR A 326 -1.23 14.41 11.55
N GLY A 327 -1.67 15.53 12.11
CA GLY A 327 -1.12 16.84 11.79
C GLY A 327 0.38 16.93 12.09
N ILE A 328 1.15 17.38 11.11
CA ILE A 328 2.62 17.59 11.21
C ILE A 328 3.00 18.54 12.36
N LYS A 329 2.12 19.49 12.71
CA LYS A 329 2.37 20.47 13.78
C LYS A 329 2.80 19.84 15.10
N ASP A 330 2.42 18.59 15.34
CA ASP A 330 2.73 17.87 16.56
C ASP A 330 3.96 16.96 16.42
N CYS A 331 4.60 16.97 15.23
CA CYS A 331 5.65 16.03 14.88
C CYS A 331 7.06 16.47 15.24
N ILE A 332 7.34 17.76 15.42
CA ILE A 332 8.71 18.28 15.62
C ILE A 332 8.90 18.73 17.05
N SER A 333 9.74 18.04 17.81
CA SER A 333 9.92 18.33 19.20
C SER A 333 11.30 18.85 19.63
N LYS A 334 12.36 18.49 18.96
CA LYS A 334 13.71 18.85 19.42
C LYS A 334 14.70 19.01 18.28
N PHE A 335 15.31 20.20 18.23
CA PHE A 335 16.56 20.45 17.52
C PHE A 335 17.58 20.86 18.57
N THR A 336 18.74 20.26 18.57
CA THR A 336 19.74 20.51 19.60
C THR A 336 20.22 21.96 19.59
N ASP A 337 20.15 22.66 18.47
CA ASP A 337 20.54 24.08 18.34
C ASP A 337 19.54 24.87 17.47
N ALA A 338 18.28 24.46 17.41
CA ALA A 338 17.26 25.15 16.65
C ALA A 338 16.55 26.22 17.48
N LYS A 339 16.23 27.34 16.86
CA LYS A 339 15.44 28.43 17.43
C LYS A 339 14.12 28.56 16.71
N LEU A 340 13.04 28.76 17.49
CA LEU A 340 11.77 29.12 16.92
C LEU A 340 11.84 30.55 16.36
N VAL A 341 11.49 30.74 15.11
CA VAL A 341 11.48 32.06 14.46
C VAL A 341 10.06 32.61 14.43
N ASN A 342 9.86 33.70 15.18
CA ASN A 342 8.64 34.53 15.14
C ASN A 342 7.31 33.82 15.39
N ASP A 343 7.22 32.91 16.35
CA ASP A 343 6.00 32.13 16.64
C ASP A 343 5.37 31.43 15.41
N THR A 344 6.13 31.34 14.33
CA THR A 344 5.73 30.58 13.15
C THR A 344 6.21 29.14 13.27
N ARG A 345 5.70 28.26 12.43
CA ARG A 345 6.11 26.84 12.35
C ARG A 345 7.50 26.67 11.72
N GLN A 346 8.37 27.69 11.77
CA GLN A 346 9.72 27.68 11.22
C GLN A 346 10.75 27.61 12.34
N TRP A 347 11.76 26.78 12.14
CA TRP A 347 12.88 26.60 13.04
C TRP A 347 14.18 26.85 12.29
N GLU A 348 15.17 27.47 12.97
CA GLU A 348 16.50 27.59 12.43
C GLU A 348 17.41 26.55 13.06
N LEU A 349 18.10 25.77 12.21
CA LEU A 349 19.11 24.82 12.61
C LEU A 349 20.48 25.31 12.11
N HIS A 350 21.39 25.54 13.02
CA HIS A 350 22.75 25.97 12.71
C HIS A 350 23.73 24.82 12.87
N LEU A 351 24.38 24.41 11.77
CA LEU A 351 25.48 23.47 11.76
C LEU A 351 26.75 24.23 11.47
N ALA A 352 27.74 24.14 12.36
CA ALA A 352 28.94 25.02 12.35
C ALA A 352 29.91 24.67 11.22
N ASN A 353 30.01 23.38 10.85
CA ASN A 353 31.01 22.92 9.90
C ASN A 353 30.39 21.90 8.91
N LYS A 354 31.06 21.76 7.77
CA LYS A 354 30.79 20.66 6.85
C LYS A 354 30.92 19.33 7.57
N ASP A 355 30.00 18.43 7.24
CA ASP A 355 29.84 17.09 7.83
C ASP A 355 29.29 17.07 9.27
N ASP A 356 29.03 18.21 9.90
CA ASP A 356 28.23 18.26 11.13
C ASP A 356 26.85 17.64 10.90
N ARG A 357 26.30 17.01 11.96
CA ARG A 357 25.03 16.29 11.90
C ARG A 357 24.13 16.73 13.03
N ALA A 358 22.84 16.78 12.71
CA ALA A 358 21.78 16.88 13.70
C ALA A 358 20.68 15.88 13.35
N THR A 359 19.94 15.42 14.35
CA THR A 359 18.76 14.56 14.12
C THR A 359 17.51 15.35 14.44
N LEU A 360 16.65 15.49 13.46
CA LEU A 360 15.32 16.03 13.62
C LEU A 360 14.45 14.94 14.20
N THR A 361 13.94 15.16 15.41
CA THR A 361 13.04 14.24 16.07
C THR A 361 11.64 14.83 16.12
N THR A 362 10.66 13.97 16.13
CA THR A 362 9.25 14.35 16.30
C THR A 362 8.83 14.08 17.73
N ASN A 363 7.74 14.69 18.22
CA ASN A 363 7.20 14.40 19.58
C ASN A 363 6.36 13.12 19.60
N ARG A 364 6.36 12.39 18.52
CA ARG A 364 5.69 11.09 18.41
C ARG A 364 6.65 10.00 18.81
N ASP A 365 6.10 8.86 19.19
CA ASP A 365 6.91 7.66 19.39
C ASP A 365 7.55 7.19 18.08
N ASP A 366 8.50 6.29 18.18
CA ASP A 366 9.30 5.84 17.03
C ASP A 366 8.46 5.26 15.88
N THR A 367 7.24 4.79 16.16
CA THR A 367 6.36 4.26 15.14
C THR A 367 5.68 5.36 14.30
N GLU A 368 5.47 6.53 14.88
CA GLU A 368 4.80 7.65 14.23
C GLU A 368 5.76 8.58 13.46
N THR A 369 7.02 8.71 13.89
CA THR A 369 8.05 9.50 13.18
C THR A 369 8.25 9.08 11.74
N GLN A 370 7.93 7.86 11.45
CA GLN A 370 8.19 7.21 10.17
C GLN A 370 7.13 7.52 9.09
N ASN A 371 6.07 8.23 9.45
CA ASN A 371 5.08 8.74 8.50
C ASN A 371 5.44 10.14 7.97
N VAL A 372 6.58 10.67 8.37
CA VAL A 372 7.07 11.98 7.93
C VAL A 372 8.20 11.79 6.93
N PHE A 373 8.10 12.43 5.77
CA PHE A 373 9.17 12.49 4.78
C PHE A 373 9.93 13.80 4.91
N TRP A 374 11.24 13.67 4.94
CA TRP A 374 12.14 14.79 5.03
C TRP A 374 12.73 15.10 3.66
N THR A 375 12.69 16.36 3.27
CA THR A 375 13.29 16.83 2.03
C THR A 375 14.11 18.08 2.29
N THR A 376 15.01 18.40 1.36
CA THR A 376 15.82 19.63 1.39
C THR A 376 15.63 20.42 0.10
N SER A 377 15.59 21.74 0.22
CA SER A 377 15.55 22.63 -0.95
C SER A 377 16.90 22.69 -1.69
N ASN A 378 18.01 22.32 -1.02
CA ASN A 378 19.33 22.32 -1.62
C ASN A 378 20.25 21.26 -1.00
N LYS A 379 20.36 20.12 -1.64
CA LYS A 379 21.22 19.00 -1.21
C LYS A 379 22.72 19.30 -1.23
N ASN A 380 23.17 20.35 -1.93
CA ASN A 380 24.57 20.76 -1.89
C ASN A 380 24.92 21.51 -0.60
N VAL A 381 23.93 22.05 0.11
CA VAL A 381 24.08 22.71 1.40
C VAL A 381 23.90 21.72 2.54
N ALA A 382 22.78 21.01 2.57
CA ALA A 382 22.54 19.95 3.54
C ALA A 382 21.68 18.84 2.93
N THR A 383 21.88 17.62 3.42
CA THR A 383 21.01 16.46 3.15
C THR A 383 20.27 16.10 4.40
N VAL A 384 19.07 15.51 4.24
CA VAL A 384 18.31 14.89 5.33
C VAL A 384 17.88 13.50 4.88
N ASP A 385 18.06 12.51 5.75
CA ASP A 385 17.60 11.14 5.47
C ASP A 385 16.18 10.90 5.98
N LYS A 386 15.63 9.73 5.67
CA LYS A 386 14.26 9.36 6.07
C LYS A 386 14.05 9.31 7.59
N ASN A 387 15.13 9.21 8.38
CA ASN A 387 15.09 9.19 9.82
C ASN A 387 15.24 10.59 10.43
N GLY A 388 15.24 11.64 9.59
CA GLY A 388 15.42 13.01 10.02
C GLY A 388 16.88 13.41 10.32
N THR A 389 17.88 12.56 9.96
CA THR A 389 19.27 12.92 10.18
C THR A 389 19.73 13.93 9.12
N VAL A 390 20.00 15.13 9.54
CA VAL A 390 20.55 16.21 8.73
C VAL A 390 22.07 16.13 8.74
N ARG A 391 22.68 16.31 7.56
CA ARG A 391 24.14 16.40 7.41
C ARG A 391 24.49 17.63 6.58
N ALA A 392 25.33 18.52 7.10
CA ALA A 392 25.92 19.62 6.34
C ALA A 392 26.82 19.08 5.22
N ARG A 393 26.67 19.63 4.02
CA ARG A 393 27.43 19.24 2.82
C ARG A 393 28.36 20.34 2.33
N ALA A 394 28.13 21.56 2.80
CA ALA A 394 28.96 22.74 2.48
C ALA A 394 29.45 23.41 3.77
N ASP A 395 30.52 24.19 3.66
CA ASP A 395 31.07 24.97 4.78
C ASP A 395 30.23 26.23 5.09
N ALA A 396 29.40 26.67 4.14
CA ALA A 396 28.43 27.74 4.31
C ALA A 396 27.27 27.60 3.32
N GLY A 397 26.10 28.06 3.70
CA GLY A 397 24.92 28.12 2.86
C GLY A 397 23.65 27.94 3.68
N GLU A 398 22.52 28.23 3.07
CA GLU A 398 21.19 28.10 3.66
C GLU A 398 20.35 27.19 2.79
N CYS A 399 19.53 26.34 3.39
CA CYS A 399 18.51 25.55 2.73
C CYS A 399 17.34 25.32 3.68
N THR A 400 16.16 25.10 3.10
CA THR A 400 14.98 24.73 3.85
C THR A 400 14.86 23.20 3.89
N LEU A 401 14.66 22.66 5.08
CA LEU A 401 14.31 21.26 5.30
C LEU A 401 12.81 21.19 5.50
N THR A 402 12.15 20.32 4.77
CA THR A 402 10.70 20.17 4.83
C THR A 402 10.33 18.77 5.29
N ALA A 403 9.52 18.69 6.33
CA ALA A 403 8.83 17.48 6.74
C ALA A 403 7.45 17.45 6.08
N THR A 404 7.09 16.35 5.45
CA THR A 404 5.80 16.18 4.78
C THR A 404 5.17 14.88 5.25
N LEU A 405 3.86 14.89 5.53
CA LEU A 405 3.12 13.65 5.82
C LEU A 405 3.07 12.77 4.57
N ALA A 406 2.93 11.47 4.81
CA ALA A 406 2.91 10.46 3.76
C ALA A 406 1.85 10.70 2.67
N ASP A 407 0.74 11.33 3.02
CA ASP A 407 -0.35 11.68 2.10
C ASP A 407 -0.16 13.03 1.39
N GLY A 408 0.88 13.78 1.76
CA GLY A 408 1.12 15.11 1.23
C GLY A 408 0.12 16.18 1.68
N THR A 409 -0.75 15.89 2.65
CA THR A 409 -1.80 16.83 3.10
C THR A 409 -1.26 17.96 3.93
N GLU A 410 -0.18 17.74 4.66
CA GLU A 410 0.48 18.76 5.48
C GLU A 410 1.99 18.73 5.30
N SER A 411 2.62 19.89 5.29
CA SER A 411 4.06 20.04 5.31
C SER A 411 4.49 21.12 6.30
N PHE A 412 5.71 20.95 6.82
CA PHE A 412 6.36 21.87 7.74
C PHE A 412 7.81 22.12 7.26
N SER A 413 8.25 23.37 7.24
CA SER A 413 9.59 23.77 6.75
C SER A 413 10.26 24.71 7.70
#